data_5f2840a8309d26c680bb8124f380e2df
#
_entry.id   5f2840a8309d26c680bb8124f380e2df
#
_cell.length_a   1.000
_cell.length_b   1.000
_cell.length_c   1.000
_cell.angle_alpha   90.00
_cell.angle_beta   90.00
_cell.angle_gamma   90.00
#
_symmetry.space_group_name_H-M   'P 1'
#
loop_
_entity.id
_entity.type
_entity.pdbx_description
1 polymer ?
#
loop_
_entity_poly.entity_id
_entity_poly.type
_entity_poly.pdbx_seq_one_letter_code
_entity_poly.pdbx_strand_id
1 'polypeptide(L)'
;DVHSAGRNYSILFKNEGDRRVLIAQMKNFGPEGSLYAKVTLTDIPAESMVIATPFDKDKHFYYNQKINCMRAEGTVTYGYHNRTYTFDPADSFAVLDWGRGVWTYKNTWYWGSASGLVDGERFGFNIGYGFGNTSAASENMLFYKGRAHKLSQVIFHIPGDGGRATPDYMRPWTFTSDAGRFEMAYTPVLARA
;
A
#
# COMPACT_ATOMS: atom_id res chain seq x y z
N ASP A 1 1.15 -16.79 -11.98
CA ASP A 1 2.23 -16.90 -10.98
C ASP A 1 3.46 -16.14 -11.45
N VAL A 2 4.14 -15.51 -10.53
CA VAL A 2 5.42 -14.82 -10.78
C VAL A 2 6.46 -15.41 -9.84
N HIS A 3 7.55 -15.90 -10.42
CA HIS A 3 8.68 -16.44 -9.66
C HIS A 3 9.96 -15.70 -10.07
N SER A 4 10.67 -15.17 -9.09
CA SER A 4 11.99 -14.59 -9.27
C SER A 4 12.96 -15.27 -8.32
N ALA A 5 14.09 -15.74 -8.84
CA ALA A 5 15.10 -16.40 -8.03
C ALA A 5 16.52 -16.02 -8.47
N GLY A 6 17.42 -16.02 -7.52
CA GLY A 6 18.85 -15.79 -7.71
C GLY A 6 19.65 -16.61 -6.71
N ARG A 7 20.96 -16.36 -6.67
CA ARG A 7 21.89 -17.13 -5.80
C ARG A 7 21.48 -17.12 -4.32
N ASN A 8 20.94 -15.99 -3.84
CA ASN A 8 20.68 -15.76 -2.43
C ASN A 8 19.20 -15.49 -2.12
N TYR A 9 18.31 -15.55 -3.10
CA TYR A 9 16.90 -15.30 -2.89
C TYR A 9 16.01 -16.15 -3.80
N SER A 10 14.79 -16.35 -3.35
CA SER A 10 13.65 -16.85 -4.13
C SER A 10 12.40 -16.16 -3.66
N ILE A 11 11.62 -15.60 -4.58
CA ILE A 11 10.34 -14.94 -4.31
C ILE A 11 9.30 -15.52 -5.25
N LEU A 12 8.20 -16.00 -4.70
CA LEU A 12 7.07 -16.55 -5.44
C LEU A 12 5.80 -15.78 -5.07
N PHE A 13 5.12 -15.28 -6.09
CA PHE A 13 3.73 -14.81 -6.01
C PHE A 13 2.86 -15.80 -6.77
N LYS A 14 1.98 -16.50 -6.07
CA LYS A 14 1.08 -17.49 -6.64
C LYS A 14 -0.37 -17.03 -6.53
N ASN A 15 -1.08 -17.07 -7.65
CA ASN A 15 -2.50 -16.77 -7.70
C ASN A 15 -3.28 -18.08 -7.84
N GLU A 16 -4.07 -18.41 -6.83
CA GLU A 16 -4.86 -19.65 -6.78
C GLU A 16 -6.38 -19.36 -6.85
N GLY A 17 -6.76 -18.24 -7.50
CA GLY A 17 -8.13 -17.85 -7.69
C GLY A 17 -8.67 -17.08 -6.49
N ASP A 18 -9.20 -17.78 -5.50
CA ASP A 18 -9.79 -17.23 -4.29
C ASP A 18 -8.76 -16.78 -3.23
N ARG A 19 -7.49 -17.14 -3.44
CA ARG A 19 -6.39 -16.77 -2.53
C ARG A 19 -5.11 -16.48 -3.29
N ARG A 20 -4.17 -15.80 -2.62
CA ARG A 20 -2.80 -15.58 -3.08
C ARG A 20 -1.82 -16.13 -2.07
N VAL A 21 -0.77 -16.77 -2.56
CA VAL A 21 0.31 -17.29 -1.71
C VAL A 21 1.59 -16.55 -2.04
N LEU A 22 2.19 -15.95 -1.03
CA LEU A 22 3.45 -15.21 -1.13
C LEU A 22 4.50 -16.02 -0.37
N ILE A 23 5.60 -16.36 -1.04
CA ILE A 23 6.75 -17.02 -0.40
C ILE A 23 7.98 -16.21 -0.73
N ALA A 24 8.73 -15.84 0.28
CA ALA A 24 10.03 -15.19 0.12
C ALA A 24 11.07 -15.92 0.96
N GLN A 25 12.21 -16.17 0.34
CA GLN A 25 13.36 -16.79 1.00
C GLN A 25 14.61 -16.01 0.60
N MET A 26 15.34 -15.49 1.57
CA MET A 26 16.56 -14.72 1.36
C MET A 26 17.63 -15.17 2.35
N LYS A 27 18.79 -15.61 1.84
CA LYS A 27 19.90 -16.13 2.68
C LYS A 27 20.61 -15.03 3.45
N ASN A 28 20.76 -13.86 2.85
CA ASN A 28 21.46 -12.71 3.41
C ASN A 28 20.55 -11.46 3.28
N PHE A 29 19.48 -11.43 4.10
CA PHE A 29 18.49 -10.35 4.04
C PHE A 29 18.98 -9.06 4.71
N GLY A 30 19.98 -9.13 5.55
CA GLY A 30 20.56 -7.98 6.24
C GLY A 30 21.66 -8.44 7.17
N PRO A 31 22.18 -7.55 8.01
CA PRO A 31 23.27 -7.89 8.92
C PRO A 31 22.89 -8.98 9.94
N GLU A 32 21.61 -9.18 10.19
CA GLU A 32 21.11 -10.17 11.16
C GLU A 32 20.82 -11.56 10.56
N GLY A 33 21.01 -11.78 9.25
CA GLY A 33 20.92 -13.12 8.66
C GLY A 33 19.84 -13.29 7.60
N SER A 34 19.17 -14.44 7.62
CA SER A 34 18.20 -14.86 6.61
C SER A 34 16.78 -14.37 6.90
N LEU A 35 15.95 -14.35 5.86
CA LEU A 35 14.51 -14.17 5.96
C LEU A 35 13.82 -15.34 5.26
N TYR A 36 12.78 -15.85 5.89
CA TYR A 36 11.80 -16.74 5.29
C TYR A 36 10.40 -16.20 5.60
N ALA A 37 9.59 -16.06 4.57
CA ALA A 37 8.19 -15.64 4.70
C ALA A 37 7.30 -16.58 3.90
N LYS A 38 6.18 -16.97 4.49
CA LYS A 38 5.06 -17.62 3.79
C LYS A 38 3.77 -17.01 4.31
N VAL A 39 3.08 -16.32 3.44
CA VAL A 39 1.82 -15.61 3.75
C VAL A 39 0.77 -15.99 2.73
N THR A 40 -0.40 -16.38 3.20
CA THR A 40 -1.58 -16.62 2.38
C THR A 40 -2.55 -15.46 2.57
N LEU A 41 -3.02 -14.91 1.45
CA LEU A 41 -4.01 -13.85 1.43
C LEU A 41 -5.34 -14.43 0.97
N THR A 42 -6.38 -14.17 1.76
CA THR A 42 -7.76 -14.65 1.52
C THR A 42 -8.74 -13.49 1.54
N ASP A 43 -10.01 -13.78 1.36
CA ASP A 43 -11.09 -12.78 1.37
C ASP A 43 -10.80 -11.62 0.42
N ILE A 44 -10.33 -11.94 -0.79
CA ILE A 44 -9.99 -10.96 -1.81
C ILE A 44 -11.27 -10.19 -2.17
N PRO A 45 -11.32 -8.85 -1.97
CA PRO A 45 -12.49 -8.07 -2.32
C PRO A 45 -12.80 -8.15 -3.82
N ALA A 46 -14.09 -8.19 -4.15
CA ALA A 46 -14.54 -8.17 -5.54
C ALA A 46 -14.28 -6.82 -6.23
N GLU A 47 -14.20 -5.76 -5.45
CA GLU A 47 -13.96 -4.40 -5.96
C GLU A 47 -12.55 -3.92 -5.58
N SER A 48 -11.90 -3.26 -6.52
CA SER A 48 -10.55 -2.71 -6.37
C SER A 48 -10.44 -1.33 -7.02
N MET A 49 -9.44 -0.56 -6.62
CA MET A 49 -9.08 0.66 -7.33
C MET A 49 -8.23 0.29 -8.55
N VAL A 50 -8.64 0.76 -9.72
CA VAL A 50 -7.86 0.65 -10.96
C VAL A 50 -7.86 2.02 -11.65
N ILE A 51 -6.69 2.50 -12.06
CA ILE A 51 -6.54 3.78 -12.72
C ILE A 51 -5.39 3.76 -13.73
N ALA A 52 -5.54 4.55 -14.79
CA ALA A 52 -4.46 4.95 -15.67
C ALA A 52 -4.24 6.46 -15.53
N THR A 53 -3.05 6.84 -15.07
CA THR A 53 -2.68 8.25 -14.84
C THR A 53 -1.67 8.68 -15.89
N PRO A 54 -1.95 9.70 -16.72
CA PRO A 54 -0.98 10.26 -17.64
C PRO A 54 0.03 11.14 -16.90
N PHE A 55 1.20 11.29 -17.47
CA PHE A 55 2.15 12.34 -17.10
C PHE A 55 2.09 13.45 -18.15
N ASP A 56 2.56 14.66 -17.79
CA ASP A 56 2.61 15.80 -18.70
C ASP A 56 3.68 15.68 -19.80
N LYS A 57 4.17 14.48 -20.01
CA LYS A 57 5.13 14.09 -21.04
C LYS A 57 4.52 13.01 -21.92
N ASP A 58 4.56 13.19 -23.23
CA ASP A 58 4.04 12.24 -24.21
C ASP A 58 4.53 10.83 -23.98
N LYS A 59 3.62 9.86 -24.14
CA LYS A 59 3.86 8.41 -23.99
C LYS A 59 4.29 7.99 -22.57
N HIS A 60 4.13 8.87 -21.59
CA HIS A 60 4.35 8.53 -20.20
C HIS A 60 3.01 8.35 -19.49
N PHE A 61 2.88 7.23 -18.80
CA PHE A 61 1.67 6.87 -18.06
C PHE A 61 2.02 5.92 -16.90
N TYR A 62 1.13 5.86 -15.93
CA TYR A 62 1.14 4.88 -14.86
C TYR A 62 -0.23 4.21 -14.78
N TYR A 63 -0.26 2.90 -15.02
CA TYR A 63 -1.45 2.07 -14.81
C TYR A 63 -1.26 1.30 -13.52
N ASN A 64 -2.22 1.38 -12.59
CA ASN A 64 -2.11 0.70 -11.32
C ASN A 64 -3.42 0.08 -10.84
N GLN A 65 -3.27 -0.91 -9.96
CA GLN A 65 -4.34 -1.56 -9.23
C GLN A 65 -3.97 -1.63 -7.76
N LYS A 66 -4.93 -1.25 -6.90
CA LYS A 66 -4.83 -1.40 -5.44
C LYS A 66 -5.97 -2.27 -4.96
N ILE A 67 -5.64 -3.31 -4.19
CA ILE A 67 -6.62 -4.16 -3.52
C ILE A 67 -6.32 -4.08 -2.03
N ASN A 68 -7.21 -3.48 -1.27
CA ASN A 68 -7.06 -3.35 0.18
C ASN A 68 -7.91 -4.41 0.91
N CYS A 69 -7.64 -4.60 2.19
CA CYS A 69 -8.43 -5.42 3.12
C CYS A 69 -8.46 -6.92 2.81
N MET A 70 -7.47 -7.47 2.13
CA MET A 70 -7.30 -8.93 2.09
C MET A 70 -6.89 -9.44 3.47
N ARG A 71 -7.45 -10.54 3.93
CA ARG A 71 -6.98 -11.20 5.15
C ARG A 71 -5.61 -11.82 4.91
N ALA A 72 -4.74 -11.76 5.91
CA ALA A 72 -3.40 -12.31 5.82
C ALA A 72 -3.17 -13.34 6.93
N GLU A 73 -2.73 -14.53 6.55
CA GLU A 73 -2.35 -15.61 7.45
C GLU A 73 -0.96 -16.12 7.09
N GLY A 74 -0.13 -16.39 8.08
CA GLY A 74 1.19 -16.96 7.82
C GLY A 74 2.25 -16.50 8.79
N THR A 75 3.50 -16.65 8.36
CA THR A 75 4.65 -16.34 9.20
C THR A 75 5.77 -15.65 8.42
N VAL A 76 6.52 -14.83 9.13
CA VAL A 76 7.82 -14.31 8.71
C VAL A 76 8.85 -14.65 9.78
N THR A 77 9.88 -15.39 9.40
CA THR A 77 11.01 -15.71 10.26
C THR A 77 12.23 -14.95 9.79
N TYR A 78 12.93 -14.29 10.71
CA TYR A 78 14.04 -13.41 10.39
C TYR A 78 15.19 -13.55 11.37
N GLY A 79 16.39 -13.40 10.83
CA GLY A 79 17.63 -13.27 11.58
C GLY A 79 18.22 -14.60 12.07
N TYR A 80 19.43 -14.52 12.66
CA TYR A 80 20.17 -15.66 13.19
C TYR A 80 19.44 -16.36 14.35
N HIS A 81 18.60 -15.64 15.07
CA HIS A 81 17.82 -16.18 16.19
C HIS A 81 16.44 -16.68 15.76
N ASN A 82 16.15 -16.75 14.45
CA ASN A 82 14.88 -17.23 13.90
C ASN A 82 13.67 -16.59 14.57
N ARG A 83 13.69 -15.27 14.75
CA ARG A 83 12.54 -14.53 15.28
C ARG A 83 11.36 -14.72 14.32
N THR A 84 10.28 -15.26 14.82
CA THR A 84 9.09 -15.53 14.01
C THR A 84 7.96 -14.58 14.40
N TYR A 85 7.40 -13.94 13.38
CA TYR A 85 6.18 -13.13 13.45
C TYR A 85 5.07 -13.90 12.78
N THR A 86 3.95 -14.06 13.48
CA THR A 86 2.77 -14.76 12.99
C THR A 86 1.69 -13.73 12.65
N PHE A 87 1.05 -13.92 11.51
CA PHE A 87 -0.11 -13.15 11.09
C PHE A 87 -1.36 -13.98 11.32
N ASP A 88 -2.28 -13.47 12.14
CA ASP A 88 -3.59 -14.06 12.38
C ASP A 88 -4.59 -13.37 11.43
N PRO A 89 -5.36 -14.11 10.62
CA PRO A 89 -6.32 -13.52 9.70
C PRO A 89 -7.47 -12.78 10.40
N ALA A 90 -7.62 -12.93 11.72
CA ALA A 90 -8.60 -12.17 12.49
C ALA A 90 -8.26 -10.67 12.55
N ASP A 91 -6.97 -10.31 12.59
CA ASP A 91 -6.49 -8.94 12.77
C ASP A 91 -5.41 -8.50 11.78
N SER A 92 -4.95 -9.41 10.92
CA SER A 92 -3.88 -9.14 9.97
C SER A 92 -4.42 -8.96 8.56
N PHE A 93 -3.96 -7.90 7.89
CA PHE A 93 -4.43 -7.52 6.57
C PHE A 93 -3.29 -7.26 5.61
N ALA A 94 -3.58 -7.43 4.32
CA ALA A 94 -2.68 -7.16 3.23
C ALA A 94 -3.27 -6.21 2.20
N VAL A 95 -2.38 -5.54 1.48
CA VAL A 95 -2.69 -4.68 0.35
C VAL A 95 -1.90 -5.19 -0.86
N LEU A 96 -2.56 -5.29 -2.01
CA LEU A 96 -1.86 -5.34 -3.28
C LEU A 96 -1.65 -3.91 -3.77
N ASP A 97 -0.41 -3.56 -4.01
CA ASP A 97 0.01 -2.39 -4.77
C ASP A 97 0.73 -2.87 -6.02
N TRP A 98 0.04 -2.85 -7.15
CA TRP A 98 0.58 -3.29 -8.41
C TRP A 98 0.45 -2.19 -9.46
N GLY A 99 1.53 -1.99 -10.22
CA GLY A 99 1.51 -1.02 -11.28
C GLY A 99 2.51 -1.32 -12.39
N ARG A 100 2.24 -0.74 -13.56
CA ARG A 100 3.12 -0.75 -14.72
C ARG A 100 2.98 0.54 -15.50
N GLY A 101 4.03 0.91 -16.21
CA GLY A 101 3.99 2.11 -17.02
C GLY A 101 5.37 2.60 -17.43
N VAL A 102 5.37 3.79 -17.97
CA VAL A 102 6.57 4.58 -18.26
C VAL A 102 6.36 5.93 -17.59
N TRP A 103 6.98 6.13 -16.45
CA TRP A 103 6.87 7.39 -15.71
C TRP A 103 8.10 8.26 -15.87
N THR A 104 7.98 9.53 -15.52
CA THR A 104 9.09 10.48 -15.57
C THR A 104 10.11 10.18 -14.48
N TYR A 105 11.38 10.54 -14.71
CA TYR A 105 12.46 10.21 -13.78
C TYR A 105 12.36 10.93 -12.43
N LYS A 106 11.90 12.19 -12.45
CA LYS A 106 11.74 13.00 -11.24
C LYS A 106 10.27 13.17 -10.92
N ASN A 107 9.85 12.65 -9.78
CA ASN A 107 8.49 12.76 -9.29
C ASN A 107 8.50 13.03 -7.78
N THR A 108 7.52 13.77 -7.30
CA THR A 108 7.22 13.92 -5.88
C THR A 108 5.74 13.58 -5.70
N TRP A 109 5.46 12.64 -4.82
CA TRP A 109 4.09 12.26 -4.53
C TRP A 109 3.91 12.01 -3.03
N TYR A 110 2.66 12.13 -2.60
CA TYR A 110 2.22 11.70 -1.29
C TYR A 110 1.24 10.55 -1.46
N TRP A 111 1.42 9.53 -0.65
CA TRP A 111 0.58 8.34 -0.73
C TRP A 111 0.40 7.71 0.64
N GLY A 112 -0.81 7.21 0.91
CA GLY A 112 -1.15 6.48 2.11
C GLY A 112 -2.09 5.34 1.80
N SER A 113 -1.90 4.22 2.49
CA SER A 113 -2.76 3.04 2.39
C SER A 113 -2.87 2.37 3.74
N ALA A 114 -4.07 1.91 4.06
CA ALA A 114 -4.32 1.14 5.27
C ALA A 114 -5.41 0.10 5.04
N SER A 115 -5.38 -0.92 5.89
CA SER A 115 -6.41 -1.95 5.98
C SER A 115 -6.55 -2.39 7.43
N GLY A 116 -7.77 -2.62 7.88
CA GLY A 116 -8.08 -2.98 9.27
C GLY A 116 -9.55 -3.24 9.48
N LEU A 117 -9.98 -3.09 10.72
CA LEU A 117 -11.39 -3.22 11.13
C LEU A 117 -11.88 -1.90 11.73
N VAL A 118 -13.12 -1.55 11.40
CA VAL A 118 -13.91 -0.52 12.07
C VAL A 118 -15.25 -1.14 12.42
N ASP A 119 -15.61 -1.13 13.69
CA ASP A 119 -16.83 -1.78 14.22
C ASP A 119 -16.98 -3.26 13.80
N GLY A 120 -15.84 -3.98 13.77
CA GLY A 120 -15.81 -5.39 13.35
C GLY A 120 -15.85 -5.62 11.83
N GLU A 121 -16.05 -4.57 11.04
CA GLU A 121 -16.14 -4.63 9.59
C GLU A 121 -14.81 -4.25 8.92
N ARG A 122 -14.48 -4.89 7.80
CA ARG A 122 -13.26 -4.55 7.04
C ARG A 122 -13.35 -3.14 6.50
N PHE A 123 -12.36 -2.35 6.84
CA PHE A 123 -12.18 -0.98 6.39
C PHE A 123 -10.76 -0.75 5.90
N GLY A 124 -10.61 0.00 4.82
CA GLY A 124 -9.31 0.41 4.32
C GLY A 124 -9.42 1.64 3.43
N PHE A 125 -8.26 2.17 3.08
CA PHE A 125 -8.17 3.27 2.12
C PHE A 125 -6.90 3.19 1.30
N ASN A 126 -6.97 3.79 0.13
CA ASN A 126 -5.84 4.19 -0.70
C ASN A 126 -6.04 5.65 -1.07
N ILE A 127 -5.12 6.50 -0.71
CA ILE A 127 -5.17 7.95 -0.95
C ILE A 127 -3.83 8.43 -1.48
N GLY A 128 -3.85 9.37 -2.42
CA GLY A 128 -2.60 9.91 -2.94
C GLY A 128 -2.79 10.96 -4.02
N TYR A 129 -1.70 11.72 -4.24
CA TYR A 129 -1.59 12.70 -5.32
C TYR A 129 -0.14 12.97 -5.68
N GLY A 130 0.08 13.59 -6.83
CA GLY A 130 1.39 14.06 -7.30
C GLY A 130 2.14 13.05 -8.18
N PHE A 131 1.68 11.80 -8.29
CA PHE A 131 2.27 10.85 -9.22
C PHE A 131 1.52 10.88 -10.55
N GLY A 132 2.01 11.71 -11.48
CA GLY A 132 1.36 12.02 -12.73
C GLY A 132 0.25 13.08 -12.62
N ASN A 133 -0.50 13.28 -13.69
CA ASN A 133 -1.59 14.23 -13.76
C ASN A 133 -2.90 13.59 -13.31
N THR A 134 -3.35 13.94 -12.12
CA THR A 134 -4.56 13.40 -11.49
C THR A 134 -5.79 14.32 -11.64
N SER A 135 -5.74 15.31 -12.53
CA SER A 135 -6.83 16.28 -12.72
C SER A 135 -8.14 15.64 -13.20
N ALA A 136 -8.05 14.60 -14.03
CA ALA A 136 -9.22 13.89 -14.55
C ALA A 136 -9.67 12.73 -13.67
N ALA A 137 -8.74 12.09 -12.94
CA ALA A 137 -9.03 10.97 -12.07
C ALA A 137 -7.94 10.84 -10.98
N SER A 138 -8.31 10.37 -9.81
CA SER A 138 -7.40 10.12 -8.70
C SER A 138 -7.45 8.66 -8.25
N GLU A 139 -6.43 8.20 -7.54
CA GLU A 139 -6.41 6.88 -6.93
C GLU A 139 -7.13 6.80 -5.57
N ASN A 140 -7.75 7.89 -5.13
CA ASN A 140 -8.40 8.00 -3.83
C ASN A 140 -9.63 7.11 -3.75
N MET A 141 -9.62 6.17 -2.81
CA MET A 141 -10.65 5.16 -2.64
C MET A 141 -10.76 4.76 -1.16
N LEU A 142 -11.98 4.63 -0.67
CA LEU A 142 -12.28 3.91 0.57
C LEU A 142 -12.75 2.51 0.24
N PHE A 143 -12.43 1.57 1.11
CA PHE A 143 -12.91 0.19 1.05
C PHE A 143 -13.66 -0.10 2.35
N TYR A 144 -14.92 -0.44 2.25
CA TYR A 144 -15.74 -0.77 3.40
C TYR A 144 -16.69 -1.90 3.08
N LYS A 145 -16.74 -2.94 3.92
CA LYS A 145 -17.60 -4.13 3.75
C LYS A 145 -17.44 -4.77 2.37
N GLY A 146 -16.21 -4.83 1.84
CA GLY A 146 -15.93 -5.41 0.53
C GLY A 146 -16.31 -4.56 -0.68
N ARG A 147 -16.76 -3.31 -0.47
CA ARG A 147 -17.13 -2.33 -1.52
C ARG A 147 -16.09 -1.24 -1.61
N ALA A 148 -15.89 -0.74 -2.83
CA ALA A 148 -15.03 0.41 -3.10
C ALA A 148 -15.87 1.69 -3.24
N HIS A 149 -15.45 2.75 -2.54
CA HIS A 149 -16.11 4.04 -2.53
C HIS A 149 -15.12 5.10 -3.03
N LYS A 150 -15.35 5.60 -4.23
CA LYS A 150 -14.49 6.59 -4.87
C LYS A 150 -14.53 7.91 -4.11
N LEU A 151 -13.33 8.49 -3.88
CA LEU A 151 -13.13 9.87 -3.47
C LEU A 151 -12.52 10.65 -4.63
N SER A 152 -13.03 11.85 -4.91
CA SER A 152 -12.50 12.69 -6.00
C SER A 152 -11.19 13.32 -5.58
N GLN A 153 -11.15 13.92 -4.39
CA GLN A 153 -9.99 14.60 -3.85
C GLN A 153 -9.78 14.27 -2.38
N VAL A 154 -8.52 14.11 -1.98
CA VAL A 154 -8.10 14.07 -0.58
C VAL A 154 -6.96 15.07 -0.41
N ILE A 155 -7.09 15.95 0.57
CA ILE A 155 -6.10 16.97 0.91
C ILE A 155 -5.32 16.48 2.12
N PHE A 156 -3.99 16.50 2.02
CA PHE A 156 -3.05 16.15 3.09
C PHE A 156 -2.60 17.46 3.73
N HIS A 157 -3.00 17.69 4.97
CA HIS A 157 -2.58 18.85 5.76
C HIS A 157 -1.30 18.50 6.53
N ILE A 158 -0.17 18.69 5.89
CA ILE A 158 1.15 18.40 6.44
C ILE A 158 1.66 19.62 7.20
N PRO A 159 2.04 19.51 8.49
CA PRO A 159 2.59 20.64 9.25
C PRO A 159 3.85 21.22 8.61
N GLY A 160 3.93 22.53 8.53
CA GLY A 160 5.08 23.22 7.94
C GLY A 160 5.05 23.36 6.42
N ASP A 161 4.05 22.84 5.71
CA ASP A 161 3.90 22.93 4.24
C ASP A 161 3.35 24.30 3.75
N GLY A 162 3.46 25.34 4.56
CA GLY A 162 2.97 26.70 4.29
C GLY A 162 3.95 27.61 3.52
N GLY A 163 4.71 27.07 2.57
CA GLY A 163 5.41 27.84 1.53
C GLY A 163 6.82 28.33 1.84
N ARG A 164 7.36 28.20 3.05
CA ARG A 164 8.77 28.54 3.38
C ARG A 164 9.45 27.60 4.40
N ALA A 165 8.71 26.78 5.09
CA ALA A 165 9.27 25.83 6.06
C ALA A 165 9.35 24.44 5.44
N THR A 166 10.41 23.71 5.76
CA THR A 166 10.50 22.28 5.42
C THR A 166 9.33 21.56 6.12
N PRO A 167 8.59 20.70 5.40
CA PRO A 167 7.52 19.93 6.01
C PRO A 167 8.02 19.13 7.23
N ASP A 168 7.28 19.19 8.34
CA ASP A 168 7.58 18.41 9.53
C ASP A 168 6.75 17.12 9.51
N TYR A 169 7.31 16.09 8.92
CA TYR A 169 6.64 14.80 8.75
C TYR A 169 6.41 14.02 10.06
N MET A 170 7.02 14.45 11.17
CA MET A 170 6.85 13.78 12.47
C MET A 170 5.76 14.41 13.36
N ARG A 171 5.21 15.55 12.97
CA ARG A 171 4.02 16.11 13.62
C ARG A 171 2.75 15.43 13.11
N PRO A 172 1.66 15.42 13.89
CA PRO A 172 0.39 14.87 13.40
C PRO A 172 -0.11 15.56 12.14
N TRP A 173 -0.56 14.77 11.18
CA TRP A 173 -1.20 15.24 9.95
C TRP A 173 -2.71 15.10 10.07
N THR A 174 -3.43 15.89 9.28
CA THR A 174 -4.86 15.67 9.06
C THR A 174 -5.15 15.53 7.58
N PHE A 175 -6.23 14.85 7.28
CA PHE A 175 -6.68 14.58 5.91
C PHE A 175 -8.15 14.96 5.83
N THR A 176 -8.52 15.61 4.74
CA THR A 176 -9.91 15.95 4.43
C THR A 176 -10.22 15.56 3.00
N SER A 177 -11.47 15.19 2.74
CA SER A 177 -11.91 14.90 1.38
C SER A 177 -13.03 15.86 0.93
N ASP A 178 -13.33 15.78 -0.36
CA ASP A 178 -14.51 16.41 -0.93
C ASP A 178 -15.79 15.93 -0.21
N ALA A 179 -16.67 16.88 0.11
CA ALA A 179 -17.94 16.66 0.80
C ALA A 179 -17.85 15.95 2.19
N GLY A 180 -16.70 16.03 2.86
CA GLY A 180 -16.53 15.46 4.21
C GLY A 180 -16.71 13.94 4.28
N ARG A 181 -16.50 13.22 3.18
CA ARG A 181 -16.70 11.77 3.11
C ARG A 181 -15.57 10.96 3.75
N PHE A 182 -14.40 11.58 3.93
CA PHE A 182 -13.24 10.99 4.58
C PHE A 182 -12.48 12.07 5.32
N GLU A 183 -12.37 11.90 6.61
CA GLU A 183 -11.57 12.75 7.49
C GLU A 183 -10.74 11.84 8.38
N MET A 184 -9.46 12.16 8.55
CA MET A 184 -8.54 11.33 9.33
C MET A 184 -7.50 12.20 10.03
N ALA A 185 -7.11 11.80 11.23
CA ALA A 185 -5.88 12.24 11.88
C ALA A 185 -4.86 11.10 11.86
N TYR A 186 -3.63 11.44 11.57
CA TYR A 186 -2.49 10.51 11.51
C TYR A 186 -1.38 11.00 12.42
N THR A 187 -0.96 10.17 13.35
CA THR A 187 0.19 10.43 14.23
C THR A 187 1.37 9.58 13.77
N PRO A 188 2.42 10.17 13.23
CA PRO A 188 3.61 9.45 12.81
C PRO A 188 4.31 8.75 13.98
N VAL A 189 4.81 7.55 13.75
CA VAL A 189 5.59 6.79 14.74
C VAL A 189 7.05 6.65 14.36
N LEU A 190 7.37 6.76 13.06
CA LEU A 190 8.72 6.63 12.53
C LEU A 190 8.82 7.38 11.20
N ALA A 191 9.88 8.17 11.04
CA ALA A 191 10.33 8.68 9.75
C ALA A 191 11.57 7.89 9.29
N ARG A 192 11.63 7.59 8.01
CA ARG A 192 12.86 7.10 7.36
C ARG A 192 13.49 8.26 6.60
N ALA A 193 14.78 8.49 6.85
CA ALA A 193 15.62 9.42 6.10
C ALA A 193 16.27 8.72 4.90
#